data_d7bbed885e4f1cf71efe5a6ec23eef67
#
_entry.id   d7bbed885e4f1cf71efe5a6ec23eef67
#
_cell.length_a   1.000
_cell.length_b   1.000
_cell.length_c   1.000
_cell.angle_alpha   90.00
_cell.angle_beta   90.00
_cell.angle_gamma   90.00
#
_symmetry.space_group_name_H-M   'P 1'
#
loop_
_entity.id
_entity.type
_entity.pdbx_description
1 polymer ?
#
loop_
_entity_poly.entity_id
_entity_poly.type
_entity_poly.pdbx_seq_one_letter_code
_entity_poly.pdbx_strand_id
1 'polypeptide(L)'
;LEKQKLDEYISAFLLTQEAKKRDVSVETILDQEVNSKILPVGDDEIEVFYKSNKARIAVDLDKGREQIRGYLRNQKIEAQKALFFKSLRSNAKVVTYLKPPPVFRVEISIAGEPFRGSEKARVTIVKFEDYQCPFCKQVQPTFNELLARYNGKVRLVHKDLPLESLH
;
A
#
# COMPACT_ATOMS: atom_id res chain seq x y z
N LEU A 1 -3.38 -3.47 10.78
CA LEU A 1 -2.12 -3.95 11.37
C LEU A 1 -2.20 -5.43 11.71
N GLU A 2 -3.22 -5.88 12.49
CA GLU A 2 -3.36 -7.28 12.93
C GLU A 2 -3.56 -8.26 11.77
N LYS A 3 -4.42 -7.93 10.80
CA LYS A 3 -4.62 -8.76 9.61
C LYS A 3 -3.33 -8.94 8.81
N GLN A 4 -2.56 -7.89 8.64
CA GLN A 4 -1.28 -7.94 7.93
C GLN A 4 -0.29 -8.85 8.66
N LYS A 5 -0.17 -8.70 9.99
CA LYS A 5 0.69 -9.56 10.81
C LYS A 5 0.28 -11.02 10.75
N LEU A 6 -1.02 -11.30 10.75
CA LEU A 6 -1.53 -12.65 10.59
C LEU A 6 -1.18 -13.22 9.21
N ASP A 7 -1.35 -12.45 8.15
CA ASP A 7 -1.01 -12.89 6.79
C ASP A 7 0.50 -13.14 6.63
N GLU A 8 1.36 -12.32 7.24
CA GLU A 8 2.80 -12.53 7.32
C GLU A 8 3.14 -13.84 8.04
N TYR A 9 2.52 -14.08 9.20
CA TYR A 9 2.71 -15.30 9.98
C TYR A 9 2.26 -16.55 9.20
N ILE A 10 1.09 -16.52 8.58
CA ILE A 10 0.60 -17.63 7.76
C ILE A 10 1.57 -17.92 6.62
N SER A 11 2.07 -16.90 5.95
CA SER A 11 3.01 -17.05 4.86
C SER A 11 4.32 -17.69 5.31
N ALA A 12 4.88 -17.23 6.42
CA ALA A 12 6.09 -17.81 7.01
C ALA A 12 5.89 -19.27 7.45
N PHE A 13 4.74 -19.56 8.07
CA PHE A 13 4.39 -20.92 8.47
C PHE A 13 4.28 -21.87 7.28
N LEU A 14 3.54 -21.47 6.22
CA LEU A 14 3.38 -22.28 5.03
C LEU A 14 4.71 -22.52 4.31
N LEU A 15 5.58 -21.52 4.26
CA LEU A 15 6.93 -21.66 3.72
C LEU A 15 7.75 -22.69 4.49
N THR A 16 7.70 -22.64 5.82
CA THR A 16 8.39 -23.61 6.68
C THR A 16 7.83 -25.03 6.50
N GLN A 17 6.51 -25.17 6.35
CA GLN A 17 5.90 -26.48 6.08
C GLN A 17 6.31 -27.04 4.71
N GLU A 18 6.37 -26.20 3.69
CA GLU A 18 6.82 -26.61 2.36
C GLU A 18 8.31 -27.02 2.37
N ALA A 19 9.15 -26.30 3.12
CA ALA A 19 10.55 -26.65 3.31
C ALA A 19 10.71 -28.04 3.96
N LYS A 20 9.96 -28.29 5.02
CA LYS A 20 9.94 -29.60 5.68
C LYS A 20 9.44 -30.71 4.75
N LYS A 21 8.40 -30.46 3.97
CA LYS A 21 7.83 -31.42 3.03
C LYS A 21 8.81 -31.83 1.93
N ARG A 22 9.63 -30.88 1.47
CA ARG A 22 10.67 -31.12 0.43
C ARG A 22 12.03 -31.55 1.01
N ASP A 23 12.16 -31.60 2.33
CA ASP A 23 13.42 -31.89 3.04
C ASP A 23 14.59 -30.98 2.64
N VAL A 24 14.28 -29.68 2.56
CA VAL A 24 15.25 -28.64 2.21
C VAL A 24 15.13 -27.43 3.15
N SER A 25 16.11 -26.54 3.10
CA SER A 25 16.03 -25.29 3.86
C SER A 25 15.03 -24.29 3.23
N VAL A 26 14.53 -23.36 4.04
CA VAL A 26 13.70 -22.24 3.57
C VAL A 26 14.42 -21.41 2.51
N GLU A 27 15.74 -21.21 2.70
CA GLU A 27 16.59 -20.48 1.75
C GLU A 27 16.64 -21.18 0.41
N THR A 28 16.80 -22.50 0.41
CA THR A 28 16.80 -23.32 -0.81
C THR A 28 15.49 -23.19 -1.57
N ILE A 29 14.35 -23.20 -0.87
CA ILE A 29 13.04 -22.99 -1.50
C ILE A 29 12.91 -21.59 -2.11
N LEU A 30 13.30 -20.55 -1.38
CA LEU A 30 13.26 -19.21 -1.89
C LEU A 30 14.20 -19.02 -3.09
N ASP A 31 15.33 -19.69 -3.09
CA ASP A 31 16.22 -19.68 -4.25
C ASP A 31 15.56 -20.36 -5.46
N GLN A 32 15.03 -21.55 -5.28
CA GLN A 32 14.40 -22.34 -6.36
C GLN A 32 13.11 -21.71 -6.89
N GLU A 33 12.25 -21.17 -6.02
CA GLU A 33 10.90 -20.71 -6.39
C GLU A 33 10.81 -19.21 -6.66
N VAL A 34 11.80 -18.46 -6.21
CA VAL A 34 11.84 -17.00 -6.37
C VAL A 34 13.06 -16.58 -7.17
N ASN A 35 14.27 -16.72 -6.62
CA ASN A 35 15.46 -16.11 -7.21
C ASN A 35 15.81 -16.68 -8.60
N SER A 36 15.73 -18.01 -8.75
CA SER A 36 16.06 -18.68 -10.03
C SER A 36 15.04 -18.41 -11.16
N LYS A 37 13.85 -17.93 -10.80
CA LYS A 37 12.78 -17.62 -11.76
C LYS A 37 12.78 -16.16 -12.23
N ILE A 38 13.68 -15.34 -11.71
CA ILE A 38 13.76 -13.93 -12.06
C ILE A 38 14.69 -13.75 -13.24
N LEU A 39 14.14 -13.19 -14.32
CA LEU A 39 14.95 -12.76 -15.44
C LEU A 39 15.82 -11.55 -15.06
N PRO A 40 17.08 -11.49 -15.54
CA PRO A 40 17.92 -10.32 -15.36
C PRO A 40 17.21 -9.03 -15.79
N VAL A 41 17.54 -7.93 -15.14
CA VAL A 41 17.05 -6.61 -15.54
C VAL A 41 17.85 -6.13 -16.75
N GLY A 42 17.16 -5.96 -17.89
CA GLY A 42 17.74 -5.45 -19.11
C GLY A 42 18.01 -3.94 -19.07
N ASP A 43 18.88 -3.45 -19.93
CA ASP A 43 19.18 -2.02 -20.01
C ASP A 43 18.00 -1.21 -20.54
N ASP A 44 17.19 -1.80 -21.40
CA ASP A 44 15.92 -1.25 -21.89
C ASP A 44 14.92 -0.98 -20.74
N GLU A 45 14.79 -1.91 -19.80
CA GLU A 45 13.95 -1.72 -18.61
C GLU A 45 14.45 -0.56 -17.73
N ILE A 46 15.78 -0.44 -17.59
CA ILE A 46 16.40 0.66 -16.83
C ILE A 46 16.11 2.01 -17.50
N GLU A 47 16.24 2.08 -18.81
CA GLU A 47 15.97 3.33 -19.56
C GLU A 47 14.49 3.73 -19.48
N VAL A 48 13.57 2.78 -19.66
CA VAL A 48 12.13 3.02 -19.55
C VAL A 48 11.79 3.52 -18.16
N PHE A 49 12.32 2.88 -17.12
CA PHE A 49 12.12 3.30 -15.75
C PHE A 49 12.65 4.71 -15.49
N TYR A 50 13.86 4.99 -15.94
CA TYR A 50 14.48 6.32 -15.78
C TYR A 50 13.66 7.41 -16.47
N LYS A 51 13.28 7.20 -17.75
CA LYS A 51 12.46 8.16 -18.52
C LYS A 51 11.13 8.46 -17.83
N SER A 52 10.46 7.43 -17.33
CA SER A 52 9.17 7.55 -16.64
C SER A 52 9.24 8.23 -15.27
N ASN A 53 10.42 8.22 -14.65
CA ASN A 53 10.63 8.78 -13.30
C ASN A 53 11.62 9.95 -13.26
N LYS A 54 11.98 10.51 -14.42
CA LYS A 54 13.01 11.55 -14.54
C LYS A 54 12.78 12.76 -13.63
N ALA A 55 11.53 13.15 -13.41
CA ALA A 55 11.18 14.25 -12.52
C ALA A 55 11.50 14.00 -11.03
N ARG A 56 11.71 12.75 -10.64
CA ARG A 56 11.99 12.30 -9.26
C ARG A 56 13.44 11.86 -9.07
N ILE A 57 14.15 11.59 -10.16
CA ILE A 57 15.53 11.10 -10.14
C ILE A 57 16.47 12.30 -10.40
N ALA A 58 17.22 12.68 -9.37
CA ALA A 58 18.09 13.86 -9.41
C ALA A 58 19.47 13.58 -10.06
N VAL A 59 19.77 12.32 -10.39
CA VAL A 59 21.07 11.91 -10.95
C VAL A 59 20.93 11.51 -12.42
N ASP A 60 22.01 11.66 -13.19
CA ASP A 60 22.06 11.18 -14.57
C ASP A 60 21.96 9.66 -14.64
N LEU A 61 21.44 9.16 -15.77
CA LEU A 61 21.21 7.73 -16.00
C LEU A 61 22.46 6.89 -15.74
N ASP A 62 23.63 7.34 -16.21
CA ASP A 62 24.88 6.57 -16.08
C ASP A 62 25.28 6.38 -14.62
N LYS A 63 25.09 7.42 -13.80
CA LYS A 63 25.39 7.36 -12.36
C LYS A 63 24.32 6.60 -11.56
N GLY A 64 23.07 6.59 -12.05
CA GLY A 64 21.94 5.93 -11.39
C GLY A 64 21.67 4.50 -11.86
N ARG A 65 22.34 4.04 -12.94
CA ARG A 65 22.05 2.77 -13.63
C ARG A 65 22.02 1.57 -12.68
N GLU A 66 23.08 1.39 -11.89
CA GLU A 66 23.16 0.26 -10.96
C GLU A 66 22.13 0.33 -9.83
N GLN A 67 21.83 1.54 -9.36
CA GLN A 67 20.78 1.75 -8.35
C GLN A 67 19.40 1.38 -8.90
N ILE A 68 19.10 1.80 -10.13
CA ILE A 68 17.85 1.47 -10.82
C ILE A 68 17.77 -0.05 -11.07
N ARG A 69 18.86 -0.67 -11.53
CA ARG A 69 18.94 -2.12 -11.72
C ARG A 69 18.64 -2.88 -10.44
N GLY A 70 19.25 -2.48 -9.33
CA GLY A 70 19.00 -3.06 -8.01
C GLY A 70 17.55 -2.89 -7.57
N TYR A 71 16.98 -1.72 -7.78
CA TYR A 71 15.57 -1.44 -7.46
C TYR A 71 14.62 -2.31 -8.29
N LEU A 72 14.79 -2.37 -9.60
CA LEU A 72 13.96 -3.19 -10.49
C LEU A 72 14.10 -4.69 -10.19
N ARG A 73 15.33 -5.14 -9.89
CA ARG A 73 15.56 -6.52 -9.45
C ARG A 73 14.79 -6.83 -8.17
N ASN A 74 14.85 -5.96 -7.18
CA ASN A 74 14.10 -6.13 -5.92
C ASN A 74 12.59 -6.15 -6.16
N GLN A 75 12.07 -5.31 -7.05
CA GLN A 75 10.66 -5.36 -7.45
C GLN A 75 10.27 -6.71 -8.06
N LYS A 76 11.10 -7.26 -8.96
CA LYS A 76 10.88 -8.58 -9.55
C LYS A 76 10.91 -9.68 -8.48
N ILE A 77 11.83 -9.59 -7.51
CA ILE A 77 11.92 -10.52 -6.38
C ILE A 77 10.62 -10.49 -5.57
N GLU A 78 10.18 -9.31 -5.15
CA GLU A 78 8.97 -9.19 -4.33
C GLU A 78 7.71 -9.62 -5.10
N ALA A 79 7.62 -9.33 -6.38
CA ALA A 79 6.51 -9.80 -7.23
C ALA A 79 6.48 -11.34 -7.34
N GLN A 80 7.64 -11.97 -7.61
CA GLN A 80 7.73 -13.43 -7.70
C GLN A 80 7.46 -14.10 -6.35
N LYS A 81 7.96 -13.52 -5.27
CA LYS A 81 7.71 -13.96 -3.90
C LYS A 81 6.21 -13.90 -3.55
N ALA A 82 5.53 -12.82 -3.92
CA ALA A 82 4.08 -12.70 -3.75
C ALA A 82 3.30 -13.78 -4.51
N LEU A 83 3.71 -14.08 -5.75
CA LEU A 83 3.12 -15.17 -6.54
C LEU A 83 3.34 -16.53 -5.88
N PHE A 84 4.53 -16.79 -5.40
CA PHE A 84 4.85 -18.03 -4.72
C PHE A 84 4.04 -18.18 -3.42
N PHE A 85 3.99 -17.17 -2.57
CA PHE A 85 3.17 -17.22 -1.35
C PHE A 85 1.67 -17.36 -1.65
N LYS A 86 1.19 -16.72 -2.71
CA LYS A 86 -0.19 -16.92 -3.16
C LYS A 86 -0.45 -18.38 -3.55
N SER A 87 0.50 -19.03 -4.22
CA SER A 87 0.39 -20.45 -4.58
C SER A 87 0.41 -21.37 -3.36
N LEU A 88 1.29 -21.12 -2.38
CA LEU A 88 1.31 -21.86 -1.12
C LEU A 88 -0.02 -21.75 -0.38
N ARG A 89 -0.59 -20.54 -0.33
CA ARG A 89 -1.87 -20.30 0.34
C ARG A 89 -3.05 -20.95 -0.37
N SER A 90 -3.08 -20.97 -1.70
CA SER A 90 -4.15 -21.61 -2.48
C SER A 90 -4.14 -23.15 -2.35
N ASN A 91 -2.97 -23.74 -2.10
CA ASN A 91 -2.80 -25.18 -1.92
C ASN A 91 -2.99 -25.63 -0.46
N ALA A 92 -3.19 -24.69 0.47
CA ALA A 92 -3.36 -24.97 1.88
C ALA A 92 -4.78 -24.65 2.35
N LYS A 93 -5.34 -25.51 3.22
CA LYS A 93 -6.58 -25.20 3.93
C LYS A 93 -6.26 -24.33 5.14
N VAL A 94 -6.34 -23.00 4.97
CA VAL A 94 -6.10 -22.04 6.05
C VAL A 94 -7.45 -21.66 6.69
N VAL A 95 -7.61 -21.93 7.98
CA VAL A 95 -8.77 -21.52 8.78
C VAL A 95 -8.29 -20.51 9.82
N THR A 96 -8.92 -19.36 9.86
CA THR A 96 -8.58 -18.28 10.78
C THR A 96 -9.68 -18.10 11.80
N TYR A 97 -9.36 -18.16 13.08
CA TYR A 97 -10.29 -17.94 14.19
C TYR A 97 -10.18 -16.53 14.77
N LEU A 98 -9.28 -15.72 14.28
CA LEU A 98 -9.10 -14.34 14.70
C LEU A 98 -10.34 -13.54 14.30
N LYS A 99 -11.03 -13.00 15.28
CA LYS A 99 -12.13 -12.07 15.05
C LYS A 99 -11.56 -10.67 14.82
N PRO A 100 -12.08 -9.90 13.86
CA PRO A 100 -11.68 -8.51 13.76
C PRO A 100 -11.99 -7.78 15.07
N PRO A 101 -11.16 -6.82 15.47
CA PRO A 101 -11.46 -6.01 16.66
C PRO A 101 -12.83 -5.34 16.51
N PRO A 102 -13.55 -5.09 17.60
CA PRO A 102 -14.83 -4.42 17.56
C PRO A 102 -14.67 -3.05 16.88
N VAL A 103 -15.54 -2.78 15.92
CA VAL A 103 -15.57 -1.48 15.26
C VAL A 103 -16.21 -0.49 16.24
N PHE A 104 -15.40 0.35 16.85
CA PHE A 104 -15.92 1.47 17.62
C PHE A 104 -16.52 2.48 16.65
N ARG A 105 -17.80 2.76 16.86
CA ARG A 105 -18.50 3.83 16.14
C ARG A 105 -18.74 4.96 17.11
N VAL A 106 -18.36 6.15 16.70
CA VAL A 106 -18.57 7.38 17.47
C VAL A 106 -19.48 8.27 16.63
N GLU A 107 -20.49 8.83 17.25
CA GLU A 107 -21.30 9.87 16.63
C GLU A 107 -20.51 11.17 16.63
N ILE A 108 -20.36 11.77 15.44
CA ILE A 108 -19.66 13.02 15.25
C ILE A 108 -20.71 14.07 14.86
N SER A 109 -20.90 15.08 15.72
CA SER A 109 -21.73 16.22 15.37
C SER A 109 -21.10 17.00 14.21
N ILE A 110 -21.90 17.29 13.20
CA ILE A 110 -21.54 18.08 12.04
C ILE A 110 -22.39 19.36 11.93
N ALA A 111 -23.18 19.66 12.96
CA ALA A 111 -24.04 20.82 12.98
C ALA A 111 -23.21 22.13 13.01
N GLY A 112 -23.51 23.03 12.07
CA GLY A 112 -22.76 24.30 11.95
C GLY A 112 -21.39 24.23 11.28
N GLU A 113 -20.93 23.03 10.93
CA GLU A 113 -19.62 22.85 10.31
C GLU A 113 -19.63 23.16 8.81
N PRO A 114 -18.57 23.80 8.30
CA PRO A 114 -18.48 24.08 6.86
C PRO A 114 -18.37 22.78 6.06
N PHE A 115 -19.05 22.74 4.91
CA PHE A 115 -19.02 21.56 4.06
C PHE A 115 -18.97 21.91 2.57
N ARG A 116 -18.59 20.91 1.78
CA ARG A 116 -18.61 20.92 0.32
C ARG A 116 -19.37 19.70 -0.20
N GLY A 117 -20.03 19.86 -1.34
CA GLY A 117 -20.89 18.82 -1.92
C GLY A 117 -22.37 19.05 -1.58
N SER A 118 -23.20 18.03 -1.78
CA SER A 118 -24.64 18.14 -1.55
C SER A 118 -25.01 17.92 -0.09
N GLU A 119 -25.85 18.78 0.47
CA GLU A 119 -26.40 18.59 1.82
C GLU A 119 -27.21 17.28 1.93
N LYS A 120 -27.84 16.86 0.82
CA LYS A 120 -28.63 15.61 0.73
C LYS A 120 -27.79 14.38 0.39
N ALA A 121 -26.46 14.49 0.40
CA ALA A 121 -25.58 13.37 0.09
C ALA A 121 -25.77 12.20 1.07
N ARG A 122 -25.79 10.98 0.52
CA ARG A 122 -25.92 9.75 1.34
C ARG A 122 -24.70 9.42 2.16
N VAL A 123 -23.53 9.89 1.74
CA VAL A 123 -22.25 9.65 2.41
C VAL A 123 -21.69 10.99 2.86
N THR A 124 -21.37 11.07 4.15
CA THR A 124 -20.65 12.22 4.72
C THR A 124 -19.27 11.77 5.10
N ILE A 125 -18.26 12.45 4.58
CA ILE A 125 -16.87 12.32 5.00
C ILE A 125 -16.59 13.49 5.93
N VAL A 126 -16.23 13.22 7.16
CA VAL A 126 -15.77 14.24 8.11
C VAL A 126 -14.25 14.20 8.11
N LYS A 127 -13.62 15.29 7.70
CA LYS A 127 -12.18 15.43 7.76
C LYS A 127 -11.79 16.34 8.92
N PHE A 128 -10.90 15.83 9.74
CA PHE A 128 -10.25 16.61 10.78
C PHE A 128 -8.91 17.09 10.23
N GLU A 129 -8.70 18.38 10.15
CA GLU A 129 -7.48 18.92 9.56
C GLU A 129 -7.04 20.25 10.21
N ASP A 130 -5.75 20.51 10.06
CA ASP A 130 -5.12 21.75 10.40
C ASP A 130 -4.76 22.52 9.11
N TYR A 131 -5.15 23.78 9.00
CA TYR A 131 -4.90 24.62 7.83
C TYR A 131 -3.42 24.88 7.58
N GLN A 132 -2.57 24.79 8.59
CA GLN A 132 -1.13 24.99 8.47
C GLN A 132 -0.38 23.68 8.16
N CYS A 133 -1.05 22.52 8.26
CA CYS A 133 -0.44 21.23 8.00
C CYS A 133 -0.19 21.00 6.50
N PRO A 134 1.07 20.82 6.05
CA PRO A 134 1.40 20.64 4.65
C PRO A 134 0.81 19.33 4.06
N PHE A 135 0.67 18.29 4.87
CA PHE A 135 0.04 17.03 4.44
C PHE A 135 -1.47 17.19 4.20
N CYS A 136 -2.15 17.98 5.04
CA CYS A 136 -3.56 18.32 4.82
C CYS A 136 -3.75 19.10 3.50
N LYS A 137 -2.80 19.97 3.15
CA LYS A 137 -2.78 20.65 1.85
C LYS A 137 -2.57 19.68 0.69
N GLN A 138 -1.67 18.72 0.82
CA GLN A 138 -1.35 17.74 -0.24
C GLN A 138 -2.53 16.83 -0.58
N VAL A 139 -3.42 16.53 0.36
CA VAL A 139 -4.57 15.64 0.13
C VAL A 139 -5.77 16.34 -0.51
N GLN A 140 -5.78 17.69 -0.56
CA GLN A 140 -6.91 18.46 -1.11
C GLN A 140 -7.28 18.10 -2.57
N PRO A 141 -6.33 17.87 -3.51
CA PRO A 141 -6.66 17.43 -4.86
C PRO A 141 -7.47 16.13 -4.87
N THR A 142 -7.11 15.16 -4.01
CA THR A 142 -7.84 13.88 -3.89
C THR A 142 -9.30 14.09 -3.47
N PHE A 143 -9.56 15.00 -2.53
CA PHE A 143 -10.94 15.34 -2.15
C PHE A 143 -11.69 16.04 -3.27
N ASN A 144 -11.02 16.89 -4.05
CA ASN A 144 -11.65 17.53 -5.22
C ASN A 144 -12.06 16.49 -6.27
N GLU A 145 -11.19 15.56 -6.60
CA GLU A 145 -11.49 14.45 -7.51
C GLU A 145 -12.64 13.58 -7.00
N LEU A 146 -12.63 13.28 -5.70
CA LEU A 146 -13.68 12.48 -5.07
C LEU A 146 -15.04 13.17 -5.15
N LEU A 147 -15.13 14.46 -4.83
CA LEU A 147 -16.35 15.23 -4.95
C LEU A 147 -16.85 15.32 -6.40
N ALA A 148 -15.94 15.48 -7.36
CA ALA A 148 -16.28 15.50 -8.78
C ALA A 148 -16.78 14.12 -9.25
N ARG A 149 -16.09 13.04 -8.89
CA ARG A 149 -16.43 11.66 -9.29
C ARG A 149 -17.75 11.18 -8.71
N TYR A 150 -18.07 11.59 -7.49
CA TYR A 150 -19.28 11.19 -6.77
C TYR A 150 -20.25 12.35 -6.57
N ASN A 151 -20.36 13.20 -7.57
CA ASN A 151 -21.19 14.41 -7.53
C ASN A 151 -22.59 14.14 -6.98
N GLY A 152 -23.00 14.90 -5.98
CA GLY A 152 -24.29 14.78 -5.28
C GLY A 152 -24.43 13.58 -4.34
N LYS A 153 -23.50 12.59 -4.35
CA LYS A 153 -23.55 11.39 -3.50
C LYS A 153 -22.69 11.50 -2.24
N VAL A 154 -21.71 12.40 -2.25
CA VAL A 154 -20.76 12.62 -1.16
C VAL A 154 -20.80 14.06 -0.71
N ARG A 155 -20.77 14.26 0.60
CA ARG A 155 -20.54 15.54 1.28
C ARG A 155 -19.27 15.45 2.08
N LEU A 156 -18.42 16.47 1.98
CA LEU A 156 -17.17 16.60 2.74
C LEU A 156 -17.35 17.70 3.78
N VAL A 157 -17.33 17.33 5.05
CA VAL A 157 -17.42 18.24 6.19
C VAL A 157 -16.01 18.47 6.74
N HIS A 158 -15.70 19.72 7.02
CA HIS A 158 -14.44 20.13 7.64
C HIS A 158 -14.63 20.31 9.15
N LYS A 159 -13.68 19.82 9.94
CA LYS A 159 -13.55 20.10 11.37
C LYS A 159 -12.13 20.49 11.68
N ASP A 160 -11.98 21.57 12.42
CA ASP A 160 -10.67 22.03 12.86
C ASP A 160 -10.06 21.04 13.86
N LEU A 161 -8.81 20.70 13.63
CA LEU A 161 -7.96 19.91 14.53
C LEU A 161 -6.56 20.52 14.55
N PRO A 162 -6.36 21.64 15.27
CA PRO A 162 -5.06 22.27 15.36
C PRO A 162 -4.00 21.32 15.93
N LEU A 163 -2.84 21.27 15.29
CA LEU A 163 -1.71 20.46 15.74
C LEU A 163 -0.81 21.31 16.66
N GLU A 164 -1.28 21.57 17.88
CA GLU A 164 -0.62 22.46 18.87
C GLU A 164 0.85 22.11 19.17
N SER A 165 1.28 20.87 18.85
CA SER A 165 2.68 20.47 18.99
C SER A 165 3.57 20.91 17.83
N LEU A 166 2.98 21.40 16.73
CA LEU A 166 3.69 21.78 15.50
C LEU A 166 3.54 23.25 15.14
N HIS A 167 2.57 23.95 15.71
CA HIS A 167 2.25 25.36 15.42
C HIS A 167 2.07 26.18 16.69
#